data_7350484c58ff06bd3b9b2b854b8c763f
#
_entry.id   7350484c58ff06bd3b9b2b854b8c763f
#
_cell.length_a   1.000
_cell.length_b   1.000
_cell.length_c   1.000
_cell.angle_alpha   90.00
_cell.angle_beta   90.00
_cell.angle_gamma   90.00
#
_symmetry.space_group_name_H-M   'P 1'
#
loop_
_entity.id
_entity.type
_entity.pdbx_description
1 polymer ?
#
loop_
_entity_poly.entity_id
_entity_poly.type
_entity_poly.pdbx_seq_one_letter_code
_entity_poly.pdbx_strand_id
1 'polypeptide(L)'
;MELMDEAPHDFIINHTKKDRDRFTGFVHRTFNADDCKYYLFALQQLYKKYEGLEGSFKHVHNNKNDLSETLHQWRKLFLSFKSETRQGKHLGDPLKNSTAKRLLMYLRWMVRKDQSGIDFGLWKAIKPSELYIPLDIHSARSARILGLLTRTQNDWKAVNELTENLRIIDAKDPVKYDFALYGSSVNKAI
;
A
#
# COMPACT_ATOMS: atom_id res chain seq x y z
N MET A 1 -18.62 -9.86 1.37
CA MET A 1 -19.65 -8.82 1.04
C MET A 1 -20.90 -9.03 1.87
N GLU A 2 -21.48 -10.22 1.92
CA GLU A 2 -22.68 -10.55 2.71
C GLU A 2 -22.65 -10.00 4.16
N LEU A 3 -21.55 -10.20 4.91
CA LEU A 3 -21.40 -9.65 6.26
C LEU A 3 -21.38 -8.11 6.34
N MET A 4 -21.26 -7.43 5.21
CA MET A 4 -21.29 -5.97 5.09
C MET A 4 -22.55 -5.50 4.35
N ASP A 5 -23.59 -6.35 4.28
CA ASP A 5 -24.88 -6.06 3.68
C ASP A 5 -24.75 -5.51 2.25
N GLU A 6 -23.78 -6.03 1.47
CA GLU A 6 -23.39 -5.63 0.11
C GLU A 6 -23.04 -4.12 -0.06
N ALA A 7 -22.96 -3.37 1.04
CA ALA A 7 -22.65 -1.94 1.10
C ALA A 7 -21.38 -1.67 1.94
N PRO A 8 -20.17 -2.05 1.47
CA PRO A 8 -18.94 -2.01 2.29
C PRO A 8 -18.58 -0.62 2.78
N HIS A 9 -18.83 0.42 2.02
CA HIS A 9 -18.55 1.80 2.44
C HIS A 9 -19.46 2.21 3.61
N ASP A 10 -20.76 1.98 3.48
CA ASP A 10 -21.74 2.31 4.51
C ASP A 10 -21.50 1.49 5.77
N PHE A 11 -21.16 0.22 5.60
CA PHE A 11 -20.74 -0.62 6.72
C PHE A 11 -19.53 -0.05 7.44
N ILE A 12 -18.47 0.32 6.72
CA ILE A 12 -17.24 0.89 7.33
C ILE A 12 -17.56 2.12 8.15
N ILE A 13 -18.43 3.01 7.68
CA ILE A 13 -18.75 4.26 8.40
C ILE A 13 -19.64 4.00 9.62
N ASN A 14 -20.60 3.09 9.52
CA ASN A 14 -21.72 2.98 10.45
C ASN A 14 -21.65 1.77 11.39
N HIS A 15 -20.79 0.78 11.13
CA HIS A 15 -20.77 -0.45 11.93
C HIS A 15 -20.51 -0.18 13.42
N THR A 16 -21.11 -1.02 14.25
CA THR A 16 -20.93 -1.07 15.70
C THR A 16 -19.89 -2.13 16.09
N LYS A 17 -19.55 -2.21 17.38
CA LYS A 17 -18.73 -3.33 17.88
C LYS A 17 -19.40 -4.68 17.59
N LYS A 18 -20.73 -4.79 17.78
CA LYS A 18 -21.49 -6.02 17.56
C LYS A 18 -21.39 -6.48 16.09
N ASP A 19 -21.42 -5.55 15.14
CA ASP A 19 -21.28 -5.87 13.73
C ASP A 19 -19.88 -6.40 13.40
N ARG A 20 -18.82 -5.82 13.99
CA ARG A 20 -17.45 -6.34 13.85
C ARG A 20 -17.30 -7.74 14.45
N ASP A 21 -18.02 -8.05 15.53
CA ASP A 21 -17.95 -9.36 16.16
C ASP A 21 -18.52 -10.50 15.30
N ARG A 22 -19.28 -10.18 14.24
CA ARG A 22 -19.72 -11.16 13.21
C ARG A 22 -18.55 -11.76 12.41
N PHE A 23 -17.37 -11.13 12.41
CA PHE A 23 -16.16 -11.57 11.71
C PHE A 23 -15.30 -12.57 12.49
N THR A 24 -15.84 -13.25 13.50
CA THR A 24 -15.08 -14.18 14.38
C THR A 24 -14.42 -15.33 13.65
N GLY A 25 -15.00 -15.82 12.55
CA GLY A 25 -14.44 -16.92 11.73
C GLY A 25 -13.51 -16.46 10.61
N PHE A 26 -13.22 -15.16 10.49
CA PHE A 26 -12.44 -14.65 9.37
C PHE A 26 -10.97 -15.04 9.48
N VAL A 27 -10.46 -15.73 8.45
CA VAL A 27 -9.04 -16.06 8.28
C VAL A 27 -8.63 -15.92 6.82
N HIS A 28 -7.59 -15.17 6.56
CA HIS A 28 -6.90 -15.13 5.27
C HIS A 28 -5.40 -15.16 5.46
N ARG A 29 -4.77 -16.32 5.27
CA ARG A 29 -3.34 -16.53 5.54
C ARG A 29 -3.01 -16.18 7.01
N THR A 30 -2.15 -15.18 7.22
CA THR A 30 -1.76 -14.70 8.56
C THR A 30 -2.67 -13.60 9.12
N PHE A 31 -3.67 -13.14 8.35
CA PHE A 31 -4.64 -12.14 8.74
C PHE A 31 -5.87 -12.86 9.31
N ASN A 32 -6.16 -12.65 10.58
CA ASN A 32 -7.23 -13.34 11.30
C ASN A 32 -8.40 -12.40 11.69
N ALA A 33 -9.37 -12.96 12.41
CA ALA A 33 -10.56 -12.24 12.87
C ALA A 33 -10.23 -10.97 13.68
N ASP A 34 -9.25 -11.03 14.58
CA ASP A 34 -8.89 -9.87 15.42
C ASP A 34 -8.22 -8.78 14.57
N ASP A 35 -7.38 -9.18 13.62
CA ASP A 35 -6.81 -8.27 12.63
C ASP A 35 -7.94 -7.60 11.82
N CYS A 36 -8.93 -8.39 11.34
CA CYS A 36 -10.07 -7.88 10.58
C CYS A 36 -10.90 -6.87 11.38
N LYS A 37 -11.29 -7.22 12.61
CA LYS A 37 -12.04 -6.33 13.50
C LYS A 37 -11.32 -5.02 13.78
N TYR A 38 -10.00 -5.10 14.00
CA TYR A 38 -9.19 -3.91 14.19
C TYR A 38 -9.14 -3.03 12.94
N TYR A 39 -8.91 -3.63 11.76
CA TYR A 39 -8.85 -2.88 10.51
C TYR A 39 -10.16 -2.18 10.19
N LEU A 40 -11.31 -2.86 10.39
CA LEU A 40 -12.63 -2.26 10.25
C LEU A 40 -12.78 -1.04 11.18
N PHE A 41 -12.39 -1.20 12.44
CA PHE A 41 -12.44 -0.12 13.40
C PHE A 41 -11.53 1.05 13.05
N ALA A 42 -10.27 0.78 12.69
CA ALA A 42 -9.31 1.81 12.29
C ALA A 42 -9.77 2.56 11.04
N LEU A 43 -10.28 1.85 10.03
CA LEU A 43 -10.88 2.47 8.84
C LEU A 43 -12.04 3.40 9.22
N GLN A 44 -12.96 2.95 10.08
CA GLN A 44 -14.05 3.82 10.56
C GLN A 44 -13.52 5.11 11.18
N GLN A 45 -12.46 5.02 12.00
CA GLN A 45 -11.87 6.22 12.63
C GLN A 45 -11.23 7.14 11.57
N LEU A 46 -10.56 6.58 10.57
CA LEU A 46 -9.98 7.37 9.47
C LEU A 46 -11.07 8.08 8.66
N TYR A 47 -12.14 7.37 8.32
CA TYR A 47 -13.25 7.98 7.56
C TYR A 47 -13.92 9.10 8.36
N LYS A 48 -14.18 8.89 9.64
CA LYS A 48 -14.86 9.89 10.50
C LYS A 48 -13.98 11.10 10.82
N LYS A 49 -12.67 10.94 10.99
CA LYS A 49 -11.76 12.01 11.41
C LYS A 49 -11.06 12.72 10.27
N TYR A 50 -10.86 12.06 9.15
CA TYR A 50 -10.03 12.54 8.05
C TYR A 50 -10.72 12.43 6.68
N GLU A 51 -12.03 12.21 6.64
CA GLU A 51 -12.79 12.08 5.39
C GLU A 51 -12.30 10.93 4.49
N GLY A 52 -11.73 9.89 5.08
CA GLY A 52 -11.27 8.69 4.39
C GLY A 52 -9.76 8.53 4.33
N LEU A 53 -9.34 7.60 3.46
CA LEU A 53 -7.93 7.22 3.37
C LEU A 53 -7.06 8.30 2.71
N GLU A 54 -7.55 8.96 1.66
CA GLU A 54 -6.81 10.07 1.05
C GLU A 54 -6.64 11.25 2.01
N GLY A 55 -7.70 11.64 2.73
CA GLY A 55 -7.64 12.70 3.72
C GLY A 55 -6.68 12.38 4.85
N SER A 56 -6.67 11.12 5.34
CA SER A 56 -5.72 10.67 6.34
C SER A 56 -4.26 10.66 5.84
N PHE A 57 -4.06 10.33 4.56
CA PHE A 57 -2.75 10.42 3.92
C PHE A 57 -2.29 11.87 3.81
N LYS A 58 -3.15 12.77 3.32
CA LYS A 58 -2.87 14.23 3.27
C LYS A 58 -2.49 14.82 4.62
N HIS A 59 -3.13 14.35 5.69
CA HIS A 59 -2.85 14.82 7.05
C HIS A 59 -1.39 14.59 7.47
N VAL A 60 -0.77 13.50 7.03
CA VAL A 60 0.62 13.15 7.37
C VAL A 60 1.62 13.46 6.26
N HIS A 61 1.16 13.58 5.02
CA HIS A 61 1.99 13.89 3.87
C HIS A 61 2.26 15.39 3.81
N ASN A 62 3.52 15.75 3.74
CA ASN A 62 3.91 17.10 3.38
C ASN A 62 4.96 17.01 2.26
N ASN A 63 5.00 18.02 1.40
CA ASN A 63 5.89 18.04 0.23
C ASN A 63 7.40 18.09 0.57
N LYS A 64 7.75 18.12 1.85
CA LYS A 64 9.15 18.11 2.34
C LYS A 64 9.58 16.73 2.81
N ASN A 65 8.63 15.83 3.08
CA ASN A 65 8.93 14.48 3.55
C ASN A 65 9.11 13.54 2.36
N ASP A 66 10.11 12.70 2.43
CA ASP A 66 10.20 11.51 1.61
C ASP A 66 8.96 10.61 1.81
N LEU A 67 8.58 9.86 0.79
CA LEU A 67 7.45 8.94 0.88
C LEU A 67 7.65 7.87 1.96
N SER A 68 8.89 7.48 2.26
CA SER A 68 9.19 6.54 3.36
C SER A 68 8.72 7.09 4.71
N GLU A 69 9.01 8.35 4.99
CA GLU A 69 8.58 9.03 6.22
C GLU A 69 7.05 9.19 6.24
N THR A 70 6.46 9.59 5.11
CA THR A 70 5.00 9.70 4.98
C THR A 70 4.32 8.37 5.27
N LEU A 71 4.79 7.26 4.69
CA LEU A 71 4.25 5.92 4.93
C LEU A 71 4.42 5.47 6.38
N HIS A 72 5.56 5.79 7.00
CA HIS A 72 5.79 5.52 8.41
C HIS A 72 4.77 6.26 9.28
N GLN A 73 4.57 7.55 9.07
CA GLN A 73 3.61 8.36 9.83
C GLN A 73 2.16 7.92 9.58
N TRP A 74 1.81 7.59 8.32
CA TRP A 74 0.47 7.09 7.99
C TRP A 74 0.20 5.74 8.66
N ARG A 75 1.19 4.86 8.67
CA ARG A 75 1.15 3.61 9.44
C ARG A 75 0.95 3.86 10.93
N LYS A 76 1.70 4.80 11.53
CA LYS A 76 1.54 5.19 12.94
C LYS A 76 0.13 5.71 13.22
N LEU A 77 -0.38 6.56 12.36
CA LEU A 77 -1.74 7.08 12.47
C LEU A 77 -2.77 5.94 12.45
N PHE A 78 -2.66 5.01 11.48
CA PHE A 78 -3.54 3.85 11.41
C PHE A 78 -3.50 3.00 12.69
N LEU A 79 -2.31 2.80 13.26
CA LEU A 79 -2.10 1.98 14.45
C LEU A 79 -2.35 2.72 15.77
N SER A 80 -2.63 4.03 15.75
CA SER A 80 -2.89 4.82 16.94
C SER A 80 -4.27 4.57 17.59
N PHE A 81 -5.19 3.91 16.87
CA PHE A 81 -6.54 3.62 17.32
C PHE A 81 -6.62 2.36 18.22
N LYS A 82 -5.84 2.31 19.31
CA LYS A 82 -5.83 1.20 20.28
C LYS A 82 -5.54 -0.16 19.64
N SER A 83 -4.42 -0.28 18.93
CA SER A 83 -3.97 -1.56 18.40
C SER A 83 -3.13 -2.32 19.41
N GLU A 84 -3.27 -3.64 19.40
CA GLU A 84 -2.21 -4.51 19.87
C GLU A 84 -1.07 -4.51 18.86
N THR A 85 0.16 -4.84 19.29
CA THR A 85 1.37 -4.84 18.42
C THR A 85 1.25 -5.75 17.20
N ARG A 86 0.36 -6.74 17.25
CA ARG A 86 0.13 -7.73 16.21
C ARG A 86 -0.32 -7.14 14.87
N GLN A 87 -1.23 -6.15 14.87
CA GLN A 87 -1.82 -5.60 13.64
C GLN A 87 -0.77 -4.88 12.78
N GLY A 88 0.26 -4.37 13.38
CA GLY A 88 1.36 -3.68 12.69
C GLY A 88 2.15 -4.54 11.71
N LYS A 89 2.11 -5.87 11.83
CA LYS A 89 2.80 -6.80 10.90
C LYS A 89 2.23 -6.79 9.48
N HIS A 90 0.98 -6.37 9.31
CA HIS A 90 0.32 -6.35 8.01
C HIS A 90 0.59 -5.07 7.22
N LEU A 91 1.11 -4.03 7.89
CA LEU A 91 1.52 -2.76 7.29
C LEU A 91 3.04 -2.63 7.38
N GLY A 92 3.72 -2.79 6.26
CA GLY A 92 5.17 -2.65 6.19
C GLY A 92 5.61 -1.24 6.60
N ASP A 93 6.77 -1.16 7.25
CA ASP A 93 7.35 0.10 7.71
C ASP A 93 8.65 0.37 6.95
N PRO A 94 8.69 1.35 6.02
CA PRO A 94 9.89 1.68 5.27
C PRO A 94 11.08 2.07 6.15
N LEU A 95 10.85 2.81 7.25
CA LEU A 95 11.92 3.20 8.16
C LEU A 95 12.51 2.03 8.96
N LYS A 96 11.80 0.89 8.97
CA LYS A 96 12.30 -0.40 9.45
C LYS A 96 12.77 -1.31 8.33
N ASN A 97 13.11 -0.71 7.19
CA ASN A 97 13.64 -1.39 6.00
C ASN A 97 12.68 -2.41 5.35
N SER A 98 11.38 -2.32 5.60
CA SER A 98 10.37 -3.11 4.87
C SER A 98 10.17 -2.54 3.46
N THR A 99 9.97 -3.40 2.44
CA THR A 99 9.57 -2.94 1.10
C THR A 99 8.22 -2.23 1.08
N ALA A 100 7.43 -2.33 2.12
CA ALA A 100 6.08 -1.79 2.23
C ALA A 100 5.19 -2.07 0.99
N LYS A 101 5.42 -3.19 0.28
CA LYS A 101 4.83 -3.53 -1.02
C LYS A 101 3.33 -3.28 -1.08
N ARG A 102 2.57 -3.71 -0.05
CA ARG A 102 1.10 -3.57 -0.06
C ARG A 102 0.65 -2.11 -0.04
N LEU A 103 1.35 -1.25 0.71
CA LEU A 103 1.08 0.18 0.76
C LEU A 103 1.42 0.84 -0.57
N LEU A 104 2.57 0.49 -1.16
CA LEU A 104 3.00 1.01 -2.46
C LEU A 104 2.06 0.56 -3.59
N MET A 105 1.60 -0.70 -3.58
CA MET A 105 0.57 -1.18 -4.53
C MET A 105 -0.74 -0.41 -4.38
N TYR A 106 -1.18 -0.19 -3.14
CA TYR A 106 -2.39 0.56 -2.87
C TYR A 106 -2.28 2.01 -3.37
N LEU A 107 -1.17 2.69 -3.07
CA LEU A 107 -0.91 4.03 -3.59
C LEU A 107 -0.88 4.06 -5.12
N ARG A 108 -0.25 3.08 -5.75
CA ARG A 108 -0.23 2.96 -7.19
C ARG A 108 -1.65 2.92 -7.76
N TRP A 109 -2.51 2.03 -7.25
CA TRP A 109 -3.90 1.91 -7.70
C TRP A 109 -4.71 3.21 -7.51
N MET A 110 -4.50 3.89 -6.39
CA MET A 110 -5.26 5.09 -6.07
C MET A 110 -4.78 6.33 -6.84
N VAL A 111 -3.50 6.44 -7.14
CA VAL A 111 -2.87 7.65 -7.70
C VAL A 111 -2.73 7.60 -9.22
N ARG A 112 -2.21 6.49 -9.77
CA ARG A 112 -2.08 6.32 -11.22
C ARG A 112 -3.43 6.08 -11.86
N LYS A 113 -3.53 6.48 -13.12
CA LYS A 113 -4.68 6.17 -13.98
C LYS A 113 -4.18 5.48 -15.24
N ASP A 114 -4.76 4.33 -15.57
CA ASP A 114 -4.53 3.63 -16.82
C ASP A 114 -5.84 3.41 -17.59
N GLN A 115 -5.71 2.85 -18.80
CA GLN A 115 -6.87 2.52 -19.64
C GLN A 115 -7.41 1.09 -19.40
N SER A 116 -6.66 0.26 -18.68
CA SER A 116 -7.01 -1.14 -18.40
C SER A 116 -7.90 -1.30 -17.16
N GLY A 117 -8.17 -0.21 -16.43
CA GLY A 117 -9.03 -0.21 -15.25
C GLY A 117 -8.40 -0.84 -14.00
N ILE A 118 -7.08 -0.98 -13.99
CA ILE A 118 -6.34 -1.52 -12.84
C ILE A 118 -5.92 -0.38 -11.90
N ASP A 119 -5.46 0.72 -12.46
CA ASP A 119 -5.06 1.92 -11.74
C ASP A 119 -6.19 2.97 -11.85
N PHE A 120 -6.81 3.32 -10.72
CA PHE A 120 -8.07 4.09 -10.69
C PHE A 120 -7.88 5.61 -10.82
N GLY A 121 -6.75 6.15 -10.37
CA GLY A 121 -6.46 7.58 -10.43
C GLY A 121 -7.40 8.47 -9.63
N LEU A 122 -7.85 7.98 -8.48
CA LEU A 122 -8.80 8.67 -7.60
C LEU A 122 -8.14 9.73 -6.73
N TRP A 123 -6.92 9.47 -6.27
CA TRP A 123 -6.20 10.36 -5.35
C TRP A 123 -5.48 11.47 -6.07
N LYS A 124 -5.50 12.66 -5.46
CA LYS A 124 -4.82 13.87 -5.93
C LYS A 124 -3.80 14.41 -4.92
N ALA A 125 -3.68 13.75 -3.77
CA ALA A 125 -2.80 14.15 -2.68
C ALA A 125 -1.31 14.01 -3.02
N ILE A 126 -0.98 13.14 -3.98
CA ILE A 126 0.37 12.80 -4.39
C ILE A 126 0.37 12.53 -5.90
N LYS A 127 1.49 12.80 -6.57
CA LYS A 127 1.63 12.61 -8.02
C LYS A 127 2.24 11.25 -8.35
N PRO A 128 2.02 10.68 -9.56
CA PRO A 128 2.68 9.46 -9.99
C PRO A 128 4.22 9.52 -9.93
N SER A 129 4.82 10.71 -10.17
CA SER A 129 6.26 10.93 -10.09
C SER A 129 6.86 10.74 -8.68
N GLU A 130 6.03 10.84 -7.65
CA GLU A 130 6.44 10.71 -6.25
C GLU A 130 6.30 9.27 -5.73
N LEU A 131 5.65 8.40 -6.52
CA LEU A 131 5.46 7.00 -6.15
C LEU A 131 6.77 6.20 -6.21
N TYR A 132 6.80 5.14 -5.41
CA TYR A 132 7.86 4.13 -5.42
C TYR A 132 7.33 2.80 -5.92
N ILE A 133 8.18 2.04 -6.61
CA ILE A 133 7.81 0.77 -7.22
C ILE A 133 7.45 -0.29 -6.17
N PRO A 134 6.31 -0.99 -6.28
CA PRO A 134 5.98 -2.11 -5.41
C PRO A 134 6.92 -3.30 -5.69
N LEU A 135 7.95 -3.47 -4.87
CA LEU A 135 8.96 -4.50 -5.08
C LEU A 135 8.51 -5.85 -4.50
N ASP A 136 8.47 -6.87 -5.34
CA ASP A 136 8.33 -8.28 -4.92
C ASP A 136 9.45 -9.16 -5.48
N ILE A 137 9.36 -10.47 -5.26
CA ILE A 137 10.38 -11.44 -5.71
C ILE A 137 10.48 -11.45 -7.24
N HIS A 138 9.36 -11.36 -7.95
CA HIS A 138 9.31 -11.41 -9.41
C HIS A 138 9.85 -10.13 -10.04
N SER A 139 9.34 -8.98 -9.64
CA SER A 139 9.81 -7.68 -10.14
C SER A 139 11.28 -7.43 -9.78
N ALA A 140 11.72 -7.86 -8.58
CA ALA A 140 13.11 -7.77 -8.19
C ALA A 140 14.04 -8.65 -9.04
N ARG A 141 13.61 -9.87 -9.40
CA ARG A 141 14.35 -10.77 -10.28
C ARG A 141 14.54 -10.13 -11.66
N SER A 142 13.45 -9.69 -12.29
CA SER A 142 13.51 -9.04 -13.59
C SER A 142 14.40 -7.80 -13.56
N ALA A 143 14.24 -6.96 -12.54
CA ALA A 143 15.05 -5.76 -12.41
C ALA A 143 16.55 -6.04 -12.30
N ARG A 144 16.94 -7.12 -11.60
CA ARG A 144 18.35 -7.55 -11.52
C ARG A 144 18.89 -8.06 -12.85
N ILE A 145 18.11 -8.86 -13.56
CA ILE A 145 18.51 -9.37 -14.90
C ILE A 145 18.71 -8.20 -15.88
N LEU A 146 17.85 -7.19 -15.80
CA LEU A 146 17.92 -5.99 -16.63
C LEU A 146 18.98 -4.96 -16.17
N GLY A 147 19.72 -5.23 -15.10
CA GLY A 147 20.70 -4.30 -14.54
C GLY A 147 20.11 -3.04 -13.89
N LEU A 148 18.78 -3.02 -13.64
CA LEU A 148 18.08 -1.92 -12.99
C LEU A 148 18.15 -1.97 -11.46
N LEU A 149 18.56 -3.11 -10.90
CA LEU A 149 18.70 -3.32 -9.46
C LEU A 149 19.96 -4.15 -9.20
N THR A 150 20.88 -3.62 -8.41
CA THR A 150 22.11 -4.31 -8.03
C THR A 150 22.00 -4.96 -6.65
N ARG A 151 21.22 -4.35 -5.76
CA ARG A 151 21.03 -4.84 -4.41
C ARG A 151 20.38 -6.23 -4.38
N THR A 152 21.01 -7.17 -3.64
CA THR A 152 20.56 -8.57 -3.53
C THR A 152 19.36 -8.73 -2.60
N GLN A 153 19.25 -7.92 -1.54
CA GLN A 153 18.16 -7.97 -0.56
C GLN A 153 16.94 -7.22 -1.08
N ASN A 154 15.75 -7.78 -0.84
CA ASN A 154 14.49 -7.09 -1.13
C ASN A 154 14.05 -6.32 0.11
N ASP A 155 14.48 -5.09 0.23
CA ASP A 155 14.18 -4.18 1.33
C ASP A 155 13.90 -2.76 0.81
N TRP A 156 13.70 -1.78 1.70
CA TRP A 156 13.42 -0.40 1.28
C TRP A 156 14.55 0.22 0.45
N LYS A 157 15.80 -0.14 0.73
CA LYS A 157 16.94 0.35 -0.07
C LYS A 157 16.87 -0.15 -1.52
N ALA A 158 16.43 -1.41 -1.72
CA ALA A 158 16.21 -1.96 -3.07
C ALA A 158 15.02 -1.27 -3.76
N VAL A 159 13.93 -0.97 -3.03
CA VAL A 159 12.80 -0.18 -3.55
C VAL A 159 13.28 1.18 -4.04
N ASN A 160 14.08 1.87 -3.23
CA ASN A 160 14.63 3.17 -3.57
C ASN A 160 15.54 3.11 -4.80
N GLU A 161 16.53 2.20 -4.80
CA GLU A 161 17.47 2.01 -5.92
C GLU A 161 16.73 1.77 -7.24
N LEU A 162 15.79 0.82 -7.24
CA LEU A 162 15.02 0.52 -8.46
C LEU A 162 14.16 1.72 -8.89
N THR A 163 13.52 2.40 -7.96
CA THR A 163 12.68 3.55 -8.29
C THR A 163 13.49 4.68 -8.91
N GLU A 164 14.67 5.00 -8.34
CA GLU A 164 15.55 6.03 -8.92
C GLU A 164 16.02 5.67 -10.33
N ASN A 165 16.39 4.42 -10.58
CA ASN A 165 16.76 3.96 -11.93
C ASN A 165 15.56 4.04 -12.90
N LEU A 166 14.35 3.74 -12.46
CA LEU A 166 13.15 3.91 -13.28
C LEU A 166 12.80 5.40 -13.52
N ARG A 167 13.11 6.30 -12.57
CA ARG A 167 12.97 7.76 -12.76
C ARG A 167 13.89 8.33 -13.85
N ILE A 168 15.06 7.73 -14.05
CA ILE A 168 15.95 8.09 -15.17
C ILE A 168 15.25 7.80 -16.51
N ILE A 169 14.46 6.72 -16.59
CA ILE A 169 13.75 6.31 -17.81
C ILE A 169 12.47 7.16 -17.97
N ASP A 170 11.70 7.33 -16.89
CA ASP A 170 10.50 8.17 -16.87
C ASP A 170 10.32 8.82 -15.49
N ALA A 171 10.73 10.08 -15.39
CA ALA A 171 10.61 10.85 -14.16
C ALA A 171 9.14 11.19 -13.79
N LYS A 172 8.21 11.16 -14.74
CA LYS A 172 6.80 11.51 -14.50
C LYS A 172 6.01 10.34 -13.93
N ASP A 173 6.36 9.10 -14.30
CA ASP A 173 5.64 7.90 -13.88
C ASP A 173 6.57 6.66 -13.81
N PRO A 174 7.48 6.61 -12.83
CA PRO A 174 8.44 5.51 -12.70
C PRO A 174 7.77 4.15 -12.44
N VAL A 175 6.58 4.15 -11.83
CA VAL A 175 5.90 2.91 -11.42
C VAL A 175 5.06 2.28 -12.53
N LYS A 176 4.97 2.90 -13.70
CA LYS A 176 4.29 2.29 -14.87
C LYS A 176 4.94 0.98 -15.33
N TYR A 177 6.23 0.79 -15.00
CA TYR A 177 7.00 -0.38 -15.39
C TYR A 177 6.75 -1.61 -14.51
N ASP A 178 5.96 -1.48 -13.43
CA ASP A 178 5.71 -2.58 -12.48
C ASP A 178 5.16 -3.85 -13.16
N PHE A 179 4.16 -3.70 -14.04
CA PHE A 179 3.60 -4.84 -14.76
C PHE A 179 4.58 -5.48 -15.72
N ALA A 180 5.43 -4.69 -16.38
CA ALA A 180 6.44 -5.23 -17.30
C ALA A 180 7.48 -6.05 -16.52
N LEU A 181 7.96 -5.53 -15.38
CA LEU A 181 8.91 -6.23 -14.52
C LEU A 181 8.32 -7.52 -13.94
N TYR A 182 7.07 -7.45 -13.45
CA TYR A 182 6.39 -8.63 -12.92
C TYR A 182 6.12 -9.67 -14.01
N GLY A 183 5.53 -9.26 -15.12
CA GLY A 183 5.15 -10.13 -16.22
C GLY A 183 6.34 -10.81 -16.88
N SER A 184 7.46 -10.12 -17.05
CA SER A 184 8.69 -10.68 -17.61
C SER A 184 9.23 -11.85 -16.79
N SER A 185 9.17 -11.75 -15.46
CA SER A 185 9.59 -12.85 -14.56
C SER A 185 8.62 -14.02 -14.59
N VAL A 186 7.30 -13.74 -14.54
CA VAL A 186 6.28 -14.80 -14.46
C VAL A 186 6.20 -15.58 -15.77
N ASN A 187 6.28 -14.90 -16.91
CA ASN A 187 6.22 -15.50 -18.24
C ASN A 187 7.58 -16.05 -18.71
N LYS A 188 8.62 -16.01 -17.87
CA LYS A 188 9.98 -16.44 -18.21
C LYS A 188 10.48 -15.80 -19.51
N ALA A 189 10.12 -14.54 -19.74
CA ALA A 189 10.53 -13.80 -20.93
C ALA A 189 11.98 -13.28 -20.81
N ILE A 190 12.53 -13.30 -19.59
CA ILE A 190 13.93 -12.98 -19.24
C ILE A 190 14.41 -13.89 -18.12
#